data_3cf4364d0d809d11b75e489a9f214058
#
_entry.id   3cf4364d0d809d11b75e489a9f214058
#
_cell.length_a   1.000
_cell.length_b   1.000
_cell.length_c   1.000
_cell.angle_alpha   90.00
_cell.angle_beta   90.00
_cell.angle_gamma   90.00
#
_symmetry.space_group_name_H-M   'P 1'
#
loop_
_entity.id
_entity.type
_entity.pdbx_description
1 polymer ?
#
loop_
_entity_poly.entity_id
_entity_poly.type
_entity_poly.pdbx_seq_one_letter_code
_entity_poly.pdbx_strand_id
1 'polypeptide(L)'
;MAYDYKKAFSVEGKRCIVTGGAQGLSRGMAEGLLENGAEVVLMDLQEEKLKEVVKQYNEMGYKAHAVAGNLSKKEEVDRMFDEAMKILGGKLDVLIPAAGIQRRYEPWEFPEEMWNLVIDVNLNHVWFMCQKAIQVMKDQDAVGKIINIGSMSSFFGGTTVPAYTAAKGAVTQLSKSIASDCADHNICCNVIAPGYMDTEMCANMTQARKDECTERIPAGRWGTPEDMKGPVLFLSSAASDYLNGAVIPVDGGYLVK
;
A
#
# COMPACT_ATOMS: atom_id res chain seq x y z
N MET A 1 31.13 9.68 12.65
CA MET A 1 30.06 9.68 13.67
C MET A 1 29.43 8.27 13.69
N ALA A 2 29.01 7.78 14.86
CA ALA A 2 28.30 6.50 14.94
C ALA A 2 26.92 6.63 14.24
N TYR A 3 26.48 5.57 13.59
CA TYR A 3 25.17 5.52 12.93
C TYR A 3 24.06 5.49 14.00
N ASP A 4 23.14 6.47 13.95
CA ASP A 4 22.03 6.56 14.89
C ASP A 4 20.83 5.76 14.36
N TYR A 5 20.69 4.52 14.81
CA TYR A 5 19.62 3.61 14.41
C TYR A 5 18.23 4.15 14.75
N LYS A 6 18.06 4.79 15.92
CA LYS A 6 16.76 5.33 16.33
C LYS A 6 16.29 6.42 15.38
N LYS A 7 17.20 7.33 15.01
CA LYS A 7 16.91 8.38 14.04
C LYS A 7 16.69 7.83 12.64
N ALA A 8 17.51 6.85 12.21
CA ALA A 8 17.42 6.28 10.87
C ALA A 8 16.08 5.57 10.61
N PHE A 9 15.51 4.89 11.61
CA PHE A 9 14.24 4.19 11.52
C PHE A 9 13.02 5.03 11.94
N SER A 10 13.22 6.27 12.36
CA SER A 10 12.13 7.15 12.80
C SER A 10 11.27 7.62 11.63
N VAL A 11 9.96 7.59 11.84
CA VAL A 11 8.94 8.20 10.97
C VAL A 11 8.19 9.33 11.70
N GLU A 12 8.70 9.75 12.86
CA GLU A 12 8.10 10.81 13.67
C GLU A 12 7.96 12.11 12.88
N GLY A 13 6.76 12.68 12.88
CA GLY A 13 6.42 13.91 12.18
C GLY A 13 6.31 13.78 10.66
N LYS A 14 6.52 12.59 10.06
CA LYS A 14 6.30 12.36 8.63
C LYS A 14 4.83 12.44 8.27
N ARG A 15 4.54 13.03 7.13
CA ARG A 15 3.21 13.22 6.57
C ARG A 15 2.93 12.16 5.52
N CYS A 16 1.93 11.34 5.78
CA CYS A 16 1.68 10.11 5.03
C CYS A 16 0.26 10.08 4.44
N ILE A 17 0.12 9.51 3.25
CA ILE A 17 -1.18 9.14 2.66
C ILE A 17 -1.22 7.63 2.50
N VAL A 18 -2.30 6.99 2.99
CA VAL A 18 -2.54 5.55 2.86
C VAL A 18 -3.93 5.32 2.29
N THR A 19 -4.05 4.67 1.11
CA THR A 19 -5.35 4.32 0.54
C THR A 19 -5.80 2.91 0.95
N GLY A 20 -7.13 2.69 1.05
CA GLY A 20 -7.70 1.43 1.58
C GLY A 20 -7.60 1.34 3.10
N GLY A 21 -7.57 2.48 3.81
CA GLY A 21 -7.20 2.58 5.22
C GLY A 21 -8.27 2.15 6.22
N ALA A 22 -9.49 1.82 5.79
CA ALA A 22 -10.56 1.44 6.71
C ALA A 22 -10.42 0.00 7.26
N GLN A 23 -9.60 -0.86 6.63
CA GLN A 23 -9.47 -2.27 7.03
C GLN A 23 -8.21 -2.95 6.51
N GLY A 24 -7.97 -4.20 6.97
CA GLY A 24 -6.99 -5.13 6.43
C GLY A 24 -5.55 -4.61 6.51
N LEU A 25 -4.73 -4.96 5.51
CA LEU A 25 -3.30 -4.64 5.49
C LEU A 25 -3.02 -3.15 5.47
N SER A 26 -3.82 -2.38 4.72
CA SER A 26 -3.66 -0.94 4.61
C SER A 26 -3.87 -0.24 5.94
N ARG A 27 -4.90 -0.68 6.72
CA ARG A 27 -5.12 -0.22 8.08
C ARG A 27 -3.93 -0.55 8.99
N GLY A 28 -3.41 -1.80 8.94
CA GLY A 28 -2.23 -2.19 9.73
C GLY A 28 -0.98 -1.38 9.38
N MET A 29 -0.75 -1.08 8.09
CA MET A 29 0.35 -0.22 7.68
C MET A 29 0.19 1.22 8.19
N ALA A 30 -1.01 1.79 8.10
CA ALA A 30 -1.32 3.12 8.64
C ALA A 30 -1.13 3.17 10.15
N GLU A 31 -1.59 2.14 10.87
CA GLU A 31 -1.42 2.01 12.32
C GLU A 31 0.06 1.97 12.71
N GLY A 32 0.89 1.17 12.03
CA GLY A 32 2.34 1.14 12.26
C GLY A 32 3.00 2.51 12.11
N LEU A 33 2.59 3.32 11.15
CA LEU A 33 3.08 4.70 10.98
C LEU A 33 2.61 5.61 12.12
N LEU A 34 1.32 5.54 12.49
CA LEU A 34 0.70 6.35 13.55
C LEU A 34 1.32 6.05 14.93
N GLU A 35 1.52 4.77 15.27
CA GLU A 35 2.18 4.31 16.51
C GLU A 35 3.61 4.86 16.66
N ASN A 36 4.25 5.22 15.54
CA ASN A 36 5.62 5.75 15.49
C ASN A 36 5.66 7.26 15.17
N GLY A 37 4.55 7.97 15.43
CA GLY A 37 4.50 9.43 15.44
C GLY A 37 4.31 10.11 14.10
N ALA A 38 3.97 9.37 13.05
CA ALA A 38 3.60 9.97 11.76
C ALA A 38 2.19 10.60 11.82
N GLU A 39 1.95 11.58 10.96
CA GLU A 39 0.62 12.10 10.64
C GLU A 39 0.10 11.41 9.37
N VAL A 40 -1.08 10.78 9.44
CA VAL A 40 -1.58 9.93 8.36
C VAL A 40 -2.96 10.35 7.90
N VAL A 41 -3.11 10.62 6.60
CA VAL A 41 -4.41 10.70 5.93
C VAL A 41 -4.77 9.31 5.39
N LEU A 42 -5.82 8.72 5.94
CA LEU A 42 -6.39 7.46 5.48
C LEU A 42 -7.48 7.76 4.44
N MET A 43 -7.45 7.04 3.33
CA MET A 43 -8.45 7.15 2.27
C MET A 43 -9.17 5.83 2.07
N ASP A 44 -10.50 5.85 1.96
CA ASP A 44 -11.29 4.64 1.70
C ASP A 44 -12.64 4.99 1.04
N LEU A 45 -13.26 3.99 0.40
CA LEU A 45 -14.62 4.06 -0.11
C LEU A 45 -15.66 3.97 1.03
N GLN A 46 -15.35 3.26 2.11
CA GLN A 46 -16.24 2.97 3.23
C GLN A 46 -16.20 4.12 4.26
N GLU A 47 -16.88 5.21 3.95
CA GLU A 47 -16.81 6.47 4.70
C GLU A 47 -17.05 6.31 6.21
N GLU A 48 -18.14 5.63 6.61
CA GLU A 48 -18.51 5.50 8.02
C GLU A 48 -17.47 4.65 8.79
N LYS A 49 -17.01 3.54 8.19
CA LYS A 49 -15.97 2.71 8.80
C LYS A 49 -14.64 3.46 8.91
N LEU A 50 -14.30 4.25 7.89
CA LEU A 50 -13.08 5.07 7.89
C LEU A 50 -13.13 6.12 9.01
N LYS A 51 -14.25 6.81 9.17
CA LYS A 51 -14.45 7.81 10.25
C LYS A 51 -14.32 7.18 11.63
N GLU A 52 -14.89 5.99 11.82
CA GLU A 52 -14.78 5.26 13.08
C GLU A 52 -13.33 4.88 13.40
N VAL A 53 -12.60 4.35 12.42
CA VAL A 53 -11.17 4.00 12.55
C VAL A 53 -10.33 5.23 12.91
N VAL A 54 -10.53 6.34 12.20
CA VAL A 54 -9.79 7.58 12.46
C VAL A 54 -10.14 8.15 13.85
N LYS A 55 -11.41 8.08 14.27
CA LYS A 55 -11.83 8.47 15.62
C LYS A 55 -11.09 7.65 16.68
N GLN A 56 -11.03 6.31 16.54
CA GLN A 56 -10.30 5.43 17.46
C GLN A 56 -8.82 5.82 17.55
N TYR A 57 -8.15 6.09 16.43
CA TYR A 57 -6.75 6.51 16.42
C TYR A 57 -6.54 7.86 17.11
N ASN A 58 -7.41 8.83 16.88
CA ASN A 58 -7.32 10.14 17.53
C ASN A 58 -7.60 10.07 19.05
N GLU A 59 -8.48 9.16 19.50
CA GLU A 59 -8.71 8.90 20.93
C GLU A 59 -7.46 8.27 21.60
N MET A 60 -6.63 7.55 20.85
CA MET A 60 -5.31 7.04 21.29
C MET A 60 -4.22 8.11 21.27
N GLY A 61 -4.52 9.34 20.80
CA GLY A 61 -3.57 10.45 20.70
C GLY A 61 -2.76 10.49 19.41
N TYR A 62 -3.11 9.68 18.41
CA TYR A 62 -2.46 9.69 17.11
C TYR A 62 -3.00 10.82 16.22
N LYS A 63 -2.26 11.19 15.17
CA LYS A 63 -2.65 12.20 14.19
C LYS A 63 -3.20 11.55 12.93
N ALA A 64 -4.46 11.14 12.96
CA ALA A 64 -5.13 10.48 11.85
C ALA A 64 -6.24 11.36 11.25
N HIS A 65 -6.38 11.33 9.92
CA HIS A 65 -7.40 12.06 9.18
C HIS A 65 -8.08 11.13 8.17
N ALA A 66 -9.36 11.40 7.87
CA ALA A 66 -10.16 10.61 6.94
C ALA A 66 -10.50 11.42 5.69
N VAL A 67 -10.31 10.82 4.51
CA VAL A 67 -10.80 11.34 3.23
C VAL A 67 -11.52 10.21 2.49
N ALA A 68 -12.84 10.29 2.40
CA ALA A 68 -13.65 9.27 1.76
C ALA A 68 -13.86 9.53 0.27
N GLY A 69 -13.89 8.47 -0.56
CA GLY A 69 -14.18 8.56 -1.99
C GLY A 69 -13.89 7.29 -2.76
N ASN A 70 -14.24 7.29 -4.04
CA ASN A 70 -14.13 6.15 -4.93
C ASN A 70 -12.89 6.24 -5.81
N LEU A 71 -11.84 5.50 -5.47
CA LEU A 71 -10.57 5.47 -6.18
C LEU A 71 -10.62 4.79 -7.57
N SER A 72 -11.75 4.18 -7.97
CA SER A 72 -11.94 3.72 -9.36
C SER A 72 -12.22 4.87 -10.34
N LYS A 73 -12.41 6.09 -9.84
CA LYS A 73 -12.72 7.28 -10.64
C LYS A 73 -11.60 8.31 -10.55
N LYS A 74 -11.01 8.68 -11.67
CA LYS A 74 -9.86 9.59 -11.70
C LYS A 74 -10.16 10.94 -11.03
N GLU A 75 -11.34 11.52 -11.30
CA GLU A 75 -11.77 12.77 -10.68
C GLU A 75 -11.86 12.71 -9.14
N GLU A 76 -12.24 11.54 -8.60
CA GLU A 76 -12.25 11.31 -7.16
C GLU A 76 -10.83 11.14 -6.62
N VAL A 77 -9.95 10.46 -7.35
CA VAL A 77 -8.51 10.39 -6.98
C VAL A 77 -7.92 11.79 -6.87
N ASP A 78 -8.21 12.65 -7.84
CA ASP A 78 -7.73 14.04 -7.87
C ASP A 78 -8.27 14.83 -6.66
N ARG A 79 -9.58 14.75 -6.41
CA ARG A 79 -10.23 15.42 -5.26
C ARG A 79 -9.65 14.96 -3.92
N MET A 80 -9.57 13.64 -3.75
CA MET A 80 -9.10 13.05 -2.49
C MET A 80 -7.64 13.41 -2.21
N PHE A 81 -6.80 13.39 -3.23
CA PHE A 81 -5.40 13.79 -3.08
C PHE A 81 -5.28 15.26 -2.71
N ASP A 82 -6.00 16.15 -3.40
CA ASP A 82 -5.95 17.59 -3.14
C ASP A 82 -6.49 17.95 -1.74
N GLU A 83 -7.51 17.21 -1.25
CA GLU A 83 -8.03 17.34 0.11
C GLU A 83 -6.98 16.88 1.14
N ALA A 84 -6.35 15.73 0.92
CA ALA A 84 -5.28 15.25 1.79
C ALA A 84 -4.10 16.24 1.86
N MET A 85 -3.72 16.83 0.74
CA MET A 85 -2.64 17.82 0.70
C MET A 85 -2.99 19.08 1.49
N LYS A 86 -4.26 19.51 1.48
CA LYS A 86 -4.72 20.64 2.34
C LYS A 86 -4.59 20.27 3.82
N ILE A 87 -4.99 19.05 4.21
CA ILE A 87 -4.87 18.56 5.59
C ILE A 87 -3.40 18.53 6.02
N LEU A 88 -2.52 18.01 5.16
CA LEU A 88 -1.08 17.86 5.44
C LEU A 88 -0.27 19.16 5.27
N GLY A 89 -0.91 20.29 4.99
CA GLY A 89 -0.24 21.59 4.84
C GLY A 89 0.70 21.67 3.63
N GLY A 90 0.35 20.98 2.54
CA GLY A 90 1.07 21.01 1.27
C GLY A 90 2.34 20.18 1.21
N LYS A 91 2.63 19.33 2.19
CA LYS A 91 3.83 18.46 2.22
C LYS A 91 3.44 16.99 2.32
N LEU A 92 4.21 16.14 1.64
CA LEU A 92 4.02 14.70 1.62
C LEU A 92 5.37 13.99 1.69
N ASP A 93 5.59 13.20 2.74
CA ASP A 93 6.81 12.41 2.92
C ASP A 93 6.65 10.96 2.43
N VAL A 94 5.45 10.37 2.62
CA VAL A 94 5.20 8.97 2.30
C VAL A 94 3.85 8.81 1.61
N LEU A 95 3.84 8.12 0.45
CA LEU A 95 2.63 7.66 -0.21
C LEU A 95 2.55 6.13 -0.19
N ILE A 96 1.42 5.57 0.24
CA ILE A 96 1.10 4.14 0.21
C ILE A 96 -0.24 3.93 -0.50
N PRO A 97 -0.27 3.78 -1.83
CA PRO A 97 -1.50 3.56 -2.60
C PRO A 97 -1.89 2.07 -2.51
N ALA A 98 -2.41 1.67 -1.34
CA ALA A 98 -2.62 0.26 -0.99
C ALA A 98 -4.04 -0.25 -1.23
N ALA A 99 -5.01 0.61 -1.59
CA ALA A 99 -6.35 0.17 -1.93
C ALA A 99 -6.32 -0.86 -3.07
N GLY A 100 -7.08 -1.93 -2.90
CA GLY A 100 -7.11 -2.98 -3.90
C GLY A 100 -8.32 -3.88 -3.74
N ILE A 101 -8.76 -4.43 -4.85
CA ILE A 101 -9.86 -5.40 -4.92
C ILE A 101 -9.46 -6.60 -5.75
N GLN A 102 -10.14 -7.71 -5.51
CA GLN A 102 -10.00 -8.92 -6.31
C GLN A 102 -11.37 -9.36 -6.82
N ARG A 103 -11.43 -9.83 -8.07
CA ARG A 103 -12.61 -10.49 -8.66
C ARG A 103 -12.16 -11.80 -9.27
N ARG A 104 -12.96 -12.84 -9.07
CA ARG A 104 -12.65 -14.21 -9.52
C ARG A 104 -13.69 -14.66 -10.53
N TYR A 105 -13.24 -14.97 -11.72
CA TYR A 105 -14.00 -15.56 -12.81
C TYR A 105 -13.07 -16.46 -13.63
N GLU A 106 -13.60 -17.43 -14.31
CA GLU A 106 -12.84 -18.17 -15.31
C GLU A 106 -12.41 -17.22 -16.43
N PRO A 107 -11.21 -17.37 -17.00
CA PRO A 107 -10.68 -16.43 -17.99
C PRO A 107 -11.58 -16.18 -19.20
N TRP A 108 -12.32 -17.20 -19.64
CA TRP A 108 -13.24 -17.13 -20.79
C TRP A 108 -14.63 -16.54 -20.45
N GLU A 109 -14.93 -16.31 -19.19
CA GLU A 109 -16.18 -15.74 -18.68
C GLU A 109 -15.95 -14.45 -17.89
N PHE A 110 -14.72 -13.91 -17.89
CA PHE A 110 -14.38 -12.73 -17.08
C PHE A 110 -15.09 -11.50 -17.64
N PRO A 111 -16.05 -10.87 -16.90
CA PRO A 111 -16.81 -9.73 -17.39
C PRO A 111 -15.89 -8.52 -17.62
N GLU A 112 -16.09 -7.82 -18.73
CA GLU A 112 -15.31 -6.62 -19.08
C GLU A 112 -15.41 -5.53 -17.99
N GLU A 113 -16.59 -5.31 -17.44
CA GLU A 113 -16.81 -4.34 -16.37
C GLU A 113 -16.01 -4.68 -15.11
N MET A 114 -15.89 -5.97 -14.77
CA MET A 114 -15.10 -6.42 -13.62
C MET A 114 -13.61 -6.34 -13.89
N TRP A 115 -13.18 -6.58 -15.14
CA TRP A 115 -11.81 -6.34 -15.56
C TRP A 115 -11.45 -4.86 -15.37
N ASN A 116 -12.24 -3.96 -15.96
CA ASN A 116 -12.02 -2.52 -15.89
C ASN A 116 -12.00 -2.03 -14.44
N LEU A 117 -12.97 -2.46 -13.61
CA LEU A 117 -13.00 -2.10 -12.19
C LEU A 117 -11.74 -2.53 -11.44
N VAL A 118 -11.24 -3.76 -11.69
CA VAL A 118 -10.01 -4.25 -11.04
C VAL A 118 -8.80 -3.44 -11.52
N ILE A 119 -8.69 -3.13 -12.81
CA ILE A 119 -7.60 -2.32 -13.35
C ILE A 119 -7.66 -0.89 -12.80
N ASP A 120 -8.85 -0.28 -12.75
CA ASP A 120 -9.01 1.08 -12.23
C ASP A 120 -8.57 1.18 -10.75
N VAL A 121 -9.00 0.22 -9.92
CA VAL A 121 -8.67 0.24 -8.48
C VAL A 121 -7.25 -0.26 -8.20
N ASN A 122 -6.69 -1.25 -8.92
CA ASN A 122 -5.40 -1.81 -8.55
C ASN A 122 -4.21 -1.25 -9.35
N LEU A 123 -4.45 -0.53 -10.45
CA LEU A 123 -3.40 0.01 -11.31
C LEU A 123 -3.58 1.51 -11.58
N ASN A 124 -4.73 1.92 -12.15
CA ASN A 124 -4.91 3.31 -12.59
C ASN A 124 -4.84 4.28 -11.42
N HIS A 125 -5.54 4.01 -10.30
CA HIS A 125 -5.47 4.88 -9.12
C HIS A 125 -4.04 4.92 -8.54
N VAL A 126 -3.32 3.79 -8.54
CA VAL A 126 -1.93 3.73 -8.07
C VAL A 126 -1.06 4.68 -8.87
N TRP A 127 -1.18 4.62 -10.21
CA TRP A 127 -0.45 5.53 -11.08
C TRP A 127 -0.80 7.00 -10.84
N PHE A 128 -2.09 7.35 -10.79
CA PHE A 128 -2.50 8.75 -10.60
C PHE A 128 -2.07 9.30 -9.24
N MET A 129 -2.15 8.50 -8.17
CA MET A 129 -1.63 8.87 -6.86
C MET A 129 -0.11 9.07 -6.87
N CYS A 130 0.63 8.14 -7.49
CA CYS A 130 2.08 8.27 -7.64
C CYS A 130 2.46 9.53 -8.42
N GLN A 131 1.79 9.81 -9.54
CA GLN A 131 2.04 10.99 -10.37
C GLN A 131 1.87 12.29 -9.56
N LYS A 132 0.78 12.41 -8.80
CA LYS A 132 0.53 13.58 -7.94
C LYS A 132 1.55 13.69 -6.81
N ALA A 133 1.88 12.56 -6.17
CA ALA A 133 2.88 12.54 -5.11
C ALA A 133 4.27 12.98 -5.63
N ILE A 134 4.69 12.49 -6.79
CA ILE A 134 5.94 12.90 -7.44
C ILE A 134 5.97 14.41 -7.69
N GLN A 135 4.85 15.00 -8.17
CA GLN A 135 4.77 16.45 -8.40
C GLN A 135 4.99 17.27 -7.12
N VAL A 136 4.52 16.76 -5.97
CA VAL A 136 4.73 17.39 -4.66
C VAL A 136 6.14 17.12 -4.13
N MET A 137 6.58 15.85 -4.15
CA MET A 137 7.82 15.41 -3.52
C MET A 137 9.07 15.95 -4.21
N LYS A 138 9.07 16.10 -5.55
CA LYS A 138 10.23 16.56 -6.33
C LYS A 138 10.70 17.99 -5.97
N ASP A 139 9.81 18.79 -5.42
CA ASP A 139 10.09 20.19 -5.04
C ASP A 139 10.36 20.32 -3.52
N GLN A 140 10.50 19.20 -2.81
CA GLN A 140 10.82 19.17 -1.38
C GLN A 140 12.29 18.84 -1.14
N ASP A 141 12.89 19.40 -0.08
CA ASP A 141 14.29 19.12 0.31
C ASP A 141 14.45 17.72 0.96
N ALA A 142 13.36 17.06 1.33
CA ALA A 142 13.36 15.74 1.99
C ALA A 142 13.23 14.59 0.99
N VAL A 143 13.72 13.40 1.37
CA VAL A 143 13.54 12.20 0.57
C VAL A 143 12.07 11.77 0.59
N GLY A 144 11.44 11.73 -0.57
CA GLY A 144 10.09 11.21 -0.77
C GLY A 144 10.07 9.67 -0.83
N LYS A 145 9.05 9.04 -0.24
CA LYS A 145 8.89 7.58 -0.23
C LYS A 145 7.56 7.18 -0.85
N ILE A 146 7.62 6.39 -1.91
CA ILE A 146 6.45 5.75 -2.53
C ILE A 146 6.55 4.25 -2.27
N ILE A 147 5.55 3.68 -1.61
CA ILE A 147 5.50 2.26 -1.25
C ILE A 147 4.27 1.65 -1.89
N ASN A 148 4.44 1.09 -3.06
CA ASN A 148 3.37 0.41 -3.77
C ASN A 148 3.14 -0.99 -3.21
N ILE A 149 1.90 -1.49 -3.34
CA ILE A 149 1.55 -2.82 -2.87
C ILE A 149 1.38 -3.76 -4.06
N GLY A 150 2.35 -4.64 -4.18
CA GLY A 150 2.33 -5.78 -5.09
C GLY A 150 1.51 -6.94 -4.54
N SER A 151 1.92 -8.14 -4.89
CA SER A 151 1.35 -9.42 -4.44
C SER A 151 2.33 -10.53 -4.80
N MET A 152 2.12 -11.75 -4.30
CA MET A 152 2.69 -12.95 -4.91
C MET A 152 2.36 -13.01 -6.42
N SER A 153 1.19 -12.53 -6.82
CA SER A 153 0.78 -12.42 -8.23
C SER A 153 1.61 -11.44 -9.07
N SER A 154 2.53 -10.70 -8.47
CA SER A 154 3.58 -9.95 -9.18
C SER A 154 4.67 -10.85 -9.76
N PHE A 155 4.80 -12.09 -9.28
CA PHE A 155 5.84 -13.06 -9.65
C PHE A 155 5.31 -14.25 -10.44
N PHE A 156 4.05 -14.64 -10.23
CA PHE A 156 3.40 -15.74 -10.95
C PHE A 156 1.91 -15.48 -11.17
N GLY A 157 1.28 -16.28 -12.06
CA GLY A 157 -0.15 -16.16 -12.35
C GLY A 157 -1.03 -16.72 -11.22
N GLY A 158 -2.05 -15.98 -10.83
CA GLY A 158 -3.10 -16.47 -9.94
C GLY A 158 -4.25 -17.11 -10.72
N THR A 159 -4.81 -18.22 -10.22
CA THR A 159 -5.95 -18.91 -10.83
C THR A 159 -7.23 -18.07 -10.68
N THR A 160 -7.97 -17.88 -11.76
CA THR A 160 -9.26 -17.15 -11.82
C THR A 160 -9.18 -15.64 -11.48
N VAL A 161 -7.98 -15.05 -11.48
CA VAL A 161 -7.75 -13.63 -11.15
C VAL A 161 -6.88 -12.90 -12.19
N PRO A 162 -7.17 -13.02 -13.51
CA PRO A 162 -6.29 -12.48 -14.55
C PRO A 162 -6.11 -10.96 -14.43
N ALA A 163 -7.17 -10.19 -14.19
CA ALA A 163 -7.10 -8.74 -14.04
C ALA A 163 -6.24 -8.31 -12.84
N TYR A 164 -6.40 -8.99 -11.70
CA TYR A 164 -5.59 -8.73 -10.50
C TYR A 164 -4.11 -9.06 -10.74
N THR A 165 -3.81 -10.21 -11.37
CA THR A 165 -2.45 -10.62 -11.73
C THR A 165 -1.79 -9.60 -12.68
N ALA A 166 -2.51 -9.17 -13.71
CA ALA A 166 -2.05 -8.15 -14.64
C ALA A 166 -1.74 -6.84 -13.91
N ALA A 167 -2.66 -6.36 -13.06
CA ALA A 167 -2.47 -5.12 -12.31
C ALA A 167 -1.27 -5.20 -11.35
N LYS A 168 -1.10 -6.29 -10.59
CA LYS A 168 0.00 -6.43 -9.62
C LYS A 168 1.36 -6.63 -10.29
N GLY A 169 1.40 -7.29 -11.44
CA GLY A 169 2.58 -7.32 -12.31
C GLY A 169 2.94 -5.94 -12.84
N ALA A 170 1.94 -5.20 -13.36
CA ALA A 170 2.13 -3.85 -13.88
C ALA A 170 2.61 -2.86 -12.80
N VAL A 171 2.00 -2.86 -11.60
CA VAL A 171 2.43 -2.02 -10.47
C VAL A 171 3.88 -2.27 -10.10
N THR A 172 4.33 -3.53 -10.15
CA THR A 172 5.73 -3.88 -9.86
C THR A 172 6.70 -3.28 -10.87
N GLN A 173 6.38 -3.32 -12.17
CA GLN A 173 7.23 -2.71 -13.20
C GLN A 173 7.12 -1.18 -13.21
N LEU A 174 5.91 -0.62 -13.00
CA LEU A 174 5.69 0.81 -12.83
C LEU A 174 6.55 1.38 -11.69
N SER A 175 6.67 0.67 -10.57
CA SER A 175 7.49 1.10 -9.43
C SER A 175 8.97 1.20 -9.79
N LYS A 176 9.48 0.28 -10.62
CA LYS A 176 10.87 0.33 -11.10
C LYS A 176 11.11 1.49 -12.06
N SER A 177 10.14 1.79 -12.93
CA SER A 177 10.20 2.95 -13.81
C SER A 177 10.25 4.25 -12.99
N ILE A 178 9.32 4.42 -12.04
CA ILE A 178 9.31 5.58 -11.14
C ILE A 178 10.64 5.70 -10.37
N ALA A 179 11.15 4.59 -9.85
CA ALA A 179 12.43 4.56 -9.13
C ALA A 179 13.60 5.03 -9.99
N SER A 180 13.62 4.64 -11.27
CA SER A 180 14.65 5.07 -12.22
C SER A 180 14.53 6.55 -12.57
N ASP A 181 13.29 6.99 -12.89
CA ASP A 181 13.05 8.33 -13.44
C ASP A 181 13.08 9.44 -12.36
N CYS A 182 12.88 9.08 -11.08
CA CYS A 182 12.75 10.05 -9.99
C CYS A 182 13.90 10.00 -8.97
N ALA A 183 14.94 9.20 -9.21
CA ALA A 183 16.06 9.05 -8.27
C ALA A 183 16.84 10.36 -8.06
N ASP A 184 17.03 11.15 -9.08
CA ASP A 184 17.71 12.46 -9.04
C ASP A 184 16.87 13.55 -8.35
N HIS A 185 15.58 13.29 -8.12
CA HIS A 185 14.67 14.10 -7.33
C HIS A 185 14.55 13.65 -5.87
N ASN A 186 15.43 12.77 -5.39
CA ASN A 186 15.37 12.19 -4.04
C ASN A 186 14.06 11.44 -3.74
N ILE A 187 13.47 10.77 -4.72
CA ILE A 187 12.26 9.96 -4.54
C ILE A 187 12.62 8.49 -4.66
N CYS A 188 12.34 7.71 -3.60
CA CYS A 188 12.46 6.26 -3.61
C CYS A 188 11.09 5.63 -3.83
N CYS A 189 10.99 4.73 -4.80
CA CYS A 189 9.78 3.96 -5.08
C CYS A 189 10.06 2.47 -4.94
N ASN A 190 9.41 1.81 -3.96
CA ASN A 190 9.59 0.40 -3.69
C ASN A 190 8.23 -0.32 -3.62
N VAL A 191 8.26 -1.65 -3.62
CA VAL A 191 7.08 -2.49 -3.57
C VAL A 191 7.16 -3.43 -2.37
N ILE A 192 6.09 -3.50 -1.58
CA ILE A 192 5.84 -4.61 -0.66
C ILE A 192 4.93 -5.60 -1.39
N ALA A 193 5.32 -6.88 -1.42
CA ALA A 193 4.55 -7.95 -2.05
C ALA A 193 4.07 -8.95 -0.98
N PRO A 194 2.83 -8.77 -0.45
CA PRO A 194 2.29 -9.66 0.57
C PRO A 194 2.02 -11.06 0.02
N GLY A 195 2.20 -12.07 0.90
CA GLY A 195 1.76 -13.44 0.69
C GLY A 195 0.29 -13.65 0.99
N TYR A 196 -0.04 -14.85 1.49
CA TYR A 196 -1.36 -15.10 2.07
C TYR A 196 -1.47 -14.40 3.41
N MET A 197 -2.46 -13.50 3.50
CA MET A 197 -2.70 -12.65 4.66
C MET A 197 -4.13 -12.86 5.18
N ASP A 198 -4.28 -12.98 6.50
CA ASP A 198 -5.58 -13.12 7.14
C ASP A 198 -6.29 -11.77 7.22
N THR A 199 -7.13 -11.53 6.23
CA THR A 199 -7.88 -10.29 6.05
C THR A 199 -9.26 -10.58 5.50
N GLU A 200 -10.11 -9.56 5.49
CA GLU A 200 -11.47 -9.64 4.95
C GLU A 200 -11.52 -10.09 3.47
N MET A 201 -10.47 -9.84 2.71
CA MET A 201 -10.36 -10.30 1.31
C MET A 201 -10.37 -11.83 1.20
N CYS A 202 -9.94 -12.53 2.25
CA CYS A 202 -9.86 -13.99 2.33
C CYS A 202 -10.96 -14.60 3.22
N ALA A 203 -11.88 -13.79 3.76
CA ALA A 203 -12.89 -14.26 4.71
C ALA A 203 -13.81 -15.39 4.16
N ASN A 204 -14.11 -15.34 2.87
CA ASN A 204 -14.98 -16.32 2.19
C ASN A 204 -14.23 -17.58 1.72
N MET A 205 -12.96 -17.75 2.03
CA MET A 205 -12.18 -18.91 1.67
C MET A 205 -12.56 -20.10 2.57
N THR A 206 -12.77 -21.27 1.98
CA THR A 206 -13.06 -22.50 2.74
C THR A 206 -11.86 -22.90 3.60
N GLN A 207 -12.12 -23.59 4.73
CA GLN A 207 -11.03 -24.04 5.62
C GLN A 207 -10.07 -24.98 4.88
N ALA A 208 -10.56 -25.92 4.09
CA ALA A 208 -9.73 -26.83 3.30
C ALA A 208 -8.77 -26.07 2.36
N ARG A 209 -9.24 -24.97 1.74
CA ARG A 209 -8.38 -24.14 0.89
C ARG A 209 -7.38 -23.33 1.70
N LYS A 210 -7.75 -22.87 2.90
CA LYS A 210 -6.80 -22.20 3.81
C LYS A 210 -5.70 -23.16 4.25
N ASP A 211 -6.05 -24.41 4.58
CA ASP A 211 -5.09 -25.44 4.98
C ASP A 211 -4.10 -25.77 3.85
N GLU A 212 -4.60 -25.98 2.63
CA GLU A 212 -3.77 -26.20 1.43
C GLU A 212 -2.79 -25.04 1.19
N CYS A 213 -3.25 -23.80 1.34
CA CYS A 213 -2.38 -22.63 1.22
C CYS A 213 -1.33 -22.58 2.33
N THR A 214 -1.73 -22.93 3.57
CA THR A 214 -0.83 -22.91 4.73
C THR A 214 0.28 -23.93 4.60
N GLU A 215 0.01 -25.13 4.08
CA GLU A 215 1.04 -26.16 3.82
C GLU A 215 2.15 -25.70 2.89
N ARG A 216 1.84 -24.74 2.01
CA ARG A 216 2.81 -24.16 1.08
C ARG A 216 3.61 -22.99 1.66
N ILE A 217 3.23 -22.48 2.83
CA ILE A 217 3.94 -21.37 3.50
C ILE A 217 5.01 -21.96 4.44
N PRO A 218 6.31 -21.78 4.21
CA PRO A 218 7.35 -22.30 5.10
C PRO A 218 7.21 -21.85 6.56
N ALA A 219 6.73 -20.63 6.81
CA ALA A 219 6.45 -20.14 8.15
C ALA A 219 5.28 -20.84 8.86
N GLY A 220 4.52 -21.72 8.17
CA GLY A 220 3.42 -22.50 8.74
C GLY A 220 2.20 -21.69 9.17
N ARG A 221 2.11 -20.42 8.79
CA ARG A 221 0.99 -19.54 9.09
C ARG A 221 0.76 -18.50 8.01
N TRP A 222 -0.44 -17.97 7.98
CA TRP A 222 -0.74 -16.75 7.25
C TRP A 222 -0.14 -15.53 7.94
N GLY A 223 0.18 -14.51 7.17
CA GLY A 223 0.54 -13.20 7.71
C GLY A 223 -0.70 -12.44 8.21
N THR A 224 -0.45 -11.45 9.02
CA THR A 224 -1.48 -10.56 9.61
C THR A 224 -1.15 -9.09 9.28
N PRO A 225 -2.06 -8.13 9.52
CA PRO A 225 -1.75 -6.71 9.38
C PRO A 225 -0.52 -6.25 10.19
N GLU A 226 -0.24 -6.88 11.33
CA GLU A 226 0.94 -6.61 12.17
C GLU A 226 2.25 -6.94 11.45
N ASP A 227 2.27 -8.02 10.64
CA ASP A 227 3.45 -8.39 9.86
C ASP A 227 3.84 -7.33 8.81
N MET A 228 2.92 -6.40 8.48
CA MET A 228 3.17 -5.30 7.54
C MET A 228 3.78 -4.07 8.20
N LYS A 229 3.67 -3.91 9.54
CA LYS A 229 4.13 -2.72 10.26
C LYS A 229 5.66 -2.52 10.13
N GLY A 230 6.44 -3.57 10.35
CA GLY A 230 7.91 -3.52 10.23
C GLY A 230 8.39 -3.10 8.83
N PRO A 231 8.00 -3.82 7.77
CA PRO A 231 8.35 -3.45 6.39
C PRO A 231 7.96 -2.03 5.99
N VAL A 232 6.77 -1.56 6.37
CA VAL A 232 6.33 -0.21 6.03
C VAL A 232 7.13 0.85 6.79
N LEU A 233 7.45 0.65 8.06
CA LEU A 233 8.30 1.56 8.83
C LEU A 233 9.70 1.67 8.22
N PHE A 234 10.32 0.54 7.89
CA PHE A 234 11.61 0.52 7.22
C PHE A 234 11.60 1.33 5.93
N LEU A 235 10.64 1.03 5.03
CA LEU A 235 10.57 1.71 3.73
C LEU A 235 10.17 3.19 3.83
N SER A 236 9.47 3.60 4.90
CA SER A 236 9.08 4.99 5.15
C SER A 236 10.19 5.81 5.81
N SER A 237 11.21 5.18 6.34
CA SER A 237 12.29 5.81 7.12
C SER A 237 13.54 6.12 6.30
N ALA A 238 14.46 6.87 6.87
CA ALA A 238 15.77 7.15 6.28
C ALA A 238 16.66 5.89 6.16
N ALA A 239 16.36 4.82 6.92
CA ALA A 239 17.08 3.54 6.83
C ALA A 239 16.99 2.88 5.43
N SER A 240 16.03 3.32 4.60
CA SER A 240 15.82 2.84 3.23
C SER A 240 16.18 3.87 2.15
N ASP A 241 16.94 4.93 2.45
CA ASP A 241 17.22 5.99 1.47
C ASP A 241 18.02 5.52 0.24
N TYR A 242 18.76 4.43 0.36
CA TYR A 242 19.49 3.82 -0.76
C TYR A 242 18.80 2.58 -1.37
N LEU A 243 17.55 2.29 -0.92
CA LEU A 243 16.73 1.21 -1.47
C LEU A 243 15.72 1.81 -2.44
N ASN A 244 15.87 1.51 -3.74
CA ASN A 244 15.02 2.07 -4.79
C ASN A 244 14.73 1.01 -5.87
N GLY A 245 13.49 0.87 -6.28
CA GLY A 245 13.03 -0.12 -7.27
C GLY A 245 12.94 -1.56 -6.74
N ALA A 246 13.09 -1.78 -5.43
CA ALA A 246 13.04 -3.11 -4.84
C ALA A 246 11.61 -3.65 -4.74
N VAL A 247 11.48 -4.98 -4.86
CA VAL A 247 10.25 -5.71 -4.57
C VAL A 247 10.52 -6.62 -3.38
N ILE A 248 9.86 -6.36 -2.26
CA ILE A 248 10.11 -7.02 -0.98
C ILE A 248 8.95 -7.96 -0.66
N PRO A 249 9.12 -9.29 -0.79
CA PRO A 249 8.12 -10.25 -0.35
C PRO A 249 7.94 -10.21 1.18
N VAL A 250 6.68 -10.22 1.62
CA VAL A 250 6.27 -10.40 3.01
C VAL A 250 5.27 -11.56 3.03
N ASP A 251 5.79 -12.78 2.91
CA ASP A 251 5.01 -13.95 2.47
C ASP A 251 5.27 -15.22 3.28
N GLY A 252 6.03 -15.15 4.37
CA GLY A 252 6.40 -16.31 5.17
C GLY A 252 7.26 -17.34 4.42
N GLY A 253 7.92 -16.93 3.33
CA GLY A 253 8.76 -17.78 2.50
C GLY A 253 8.01 -18.50 1.36
N TYR A 254 6.77 -18.11 1.06
CA TYR A 254 5.96 -18.76 0.02
C TYR A 254 6.63 -18.77 -1.37
N LEU A 255 7.32 -17.70 -1.73
CA LEU A 255 7.96 -17.54 -3.04
C LEU A 255 9.28 -18.31 -3.20
N VAL A 256 9.85 -18.85 -2.12
CA VAL A 256 11.14 -19.56 -2.16
C VAL A 256 10.99 -21.09 -2.08
N LYS A 257 9.76 -21.61 -2.09
CA LYS A 257 9.46 -23.05 -2.01
C LYS A 257 8.78 -23.55 -3.28
#